data_c1de3eefcc3651942d6d04114bc59bf9
#
_entry.id   c1de3eefcc3651942d6d04114bc59bf9
#
_cell.length_a   1.000
_cell.length_b   1.000
_cell.length_c   1.000
_cell.angle_alpha   90.00
_cell.angle_beta   90.00
_cell.angle_gamma   90.00
#
_symmetry.space_group_name_H-M   'P 1'
#
loop_
_entity.id
_entity.type
_entity.pdbx_description
1 polymer ?
#
loop_
_entity_poly.entity_id
_entity_poly.type
_entity_poly.pdbx_seq_one_letter_code
_entity_poly.pdbx_strand_id
1 'polypeptide(L)'
;LLFLACIGAATILTACGLFGKAPASWVNGQLDDLSRGPDTPPYLSLHYRLRYLQFALDPQPEHSIIFLGDSMTDNGNWKDLFPREHVINMGIGGDTTQGILNRLPQVIRLKPKKIFLMVGTNDLCYNRSIPDTLANYDTILALLQENLPDTELYVESVLPFNDRIFPVHYLRTNDNITVLNDGIRQLAAAHGVPYLYITSDFTNNNGRLAADLTVDGLHLNHSGYEIWHNDIYDQVKS
;
A
#
# COMPACT_ATOMS: atom_id res chain seq x y z
N LEU A 1 -3.68 -31.65 4.96
CA LEU A 1 -2.24 -31.54 4.62
C LEU A 1 -1.76 -30.10 4.59
N LEU A 2 -2.53 -29.14 4.00
CA LEU A 2 -2.18 -27.70 4.02
C LEU A 2 -2.17 -27.09 5.44
N PHE A 3 -3.09 -27.53 6.29
CA PHE A 3 -3.22 -27.07 7.68
C PHE A 3 -2.00 -27.45 8.55
N LEU A 4 -1.46 -28.65 8.35
CA LEU A 4 -0.24 -29.10 9.02
C LEU A 4 1.02 -28.39 8.52
N ALA A 5 1.08 -27.99 7.23
CA ALA A 5 2.19 -27.24 6.68
C ALA A 5 2.27 -25.80 7.23
N CYS A 6 1.11 -25.15 7.47
CA CYS A 6 1.08 -23.81 8.05
C CYS A 6 1.49 -23.79 9.53
N ILE A 7 1.10 -24.81 10.31
CA ILE A 7 1.51 -24.97 11.71
C ILE A 7 3.02 -25.28 11.77
N GLY A 8 3.52 -26.12 10.89
CA GLY A 8 4.94 -26.41 10.79
C GLY A 8 5.80 -25.19 10.46
N ALA A 9 5.36 -24.33 9.52
CA ALA A 9 6.07 -23.12 9.13
C ALA A 9 6.12 -22.11 10.27
N ALA A 10 5.02 -21.87 10.99
CA ALA A 10 4.98 -20.98 12.14
C ALA A 10 5.89 -21.46 13.27
N THR A 11 5.91 -22.77 13.55
CA THR A 11 6.77 -23.35 14.59
C THR A 11 8.25 -23.33 14.20
N ILE A 12 8.59 -23.54 12.94
CA ILE A 12 9.97 -23.46 12.43
C ILE A 12 10.48 -22.03 12.46
N LEU A 13 9.66 -21.03 12.10
CA LEU A 13 10.02 -19.63 12.11
C LEU A 13 10.27 -19.10 13.54
N THR A 14 9.50 -19.58 14.51
CA THR A 14 9.72 -19.27 15.95
C THR A 14 11.02 -19.92 16.47
N ALA A 15 11.32 -21.14 16.04
CA ALA A 15 12.54 -21.86 16.41
C ALA A 15 13.82 -21.23 15.80
N CYS A 16 13.71 -20.58 14.64
CA CYS A 16 14.84 -19.90 13.97
C CYS A 16 15.13 -18.49 14.51
N GLY A 17 14.38 -17.98 15.51
CA GLY A 17 14.61 -16.65 16.09
C GLY A 17 14.36 -15.48 15.14
N LEU A 18 13.77 -15.73 13.97
CA LEU A 18 13.50 -14.74 12.93
C LEU A 18 12.40 -13.74 13.34
N PHE A 19 11.53 -14.13 14.27
CA PHE A 19 10.63 -13.25 14.99
C PHE A 19 11.16 -13.09 16.40
N GLY A 20 11.96 -12.06 16.67
CA GLY A 20 12.36 -11.75 18.05
C GLY A 20 11.11 -11.73 18.93
N LYS A 21 11.04 -12.63 19.94
CA LYS A 21 9.99 -12.79 20.97
C LYS A 21 8.61 -12.21 20.59
N ALA A 22 8.03 -12.64 19.47
CA ALA A 22 6.64 -12.32 19.18
C ALA A 22 5.78 -12.94 20.31
N PRO A 23 4.91 -12.17 20.99
CA PRO A 23 4.07 -12.72 22.05
C PRO A 23 3.25 -13.89 21.52
N ALA A 24 3.07 -14.95 22.31
CA ALA A 24 2.22 -16.10 21.92
C ALA A 24 0.80 -15.65 21.53
N SER A 25 0.30 -14.54 22.10
CA SER A 25 -0.94 -13.89 21.72
C SER A 25 -0.97 -13.40 20.27
N TRP A 26 0.17 -12.98 19.71
CA TRP A 26 0.26 -12.58 18.28
C TRP A 26 0.15 -13.77 17.35
N VAL A 27 0.83 -14.89 17.69
CA VAL A 27 0.77 -16.15 16.90
C VAL A 27 -0.64 -16.75 16.96
N ASN A 28 -1.27 -16.76 18.11
CA ASN A 28 -2.63 -17.25 18.30
C ASN A 28 -3.67 -16.37 17.58
N GLY A 29 -3.55 -15.05 17.63
CA GLY A 29 -4.40 -14.13 16.87
C GLY A 29 -4.30 -14.35 15.36
N GLN A 30 -3.11 -14.68 14.85
CA GLN A 30 -2.90 -15.00 13.43
C GLN A 30 -3.54 -16.32 13.01
N LEU A 31 -3.61 -17.32 13.92
CA LEU A 31 -4.22 -18.63 13.65
C LEU A 31 -5.76 -18.57 13.70
N ASP A 32 -6.32 -17.82 14.64
CA ASP A 32 -7.77 -17.60 14.74
C ASP A 32 -8.35 -16.91 13.50
N ASP A 33 -7.58 -16.03 12.88
CA ASP A 33 -7.95 -15.33 11.66
C ASP A 33 -7.96 -16.21 10.39
N LEU A 34 -7.25 -17.33 10.35
CA LEU A 34 -7.27 -18.25 9.21
C LEU A 34 -8.63 -18.95 9.00
N SER A 35 -9.52 -18.88 9.99
CA SER A 35 -10.85 -19.49 9.97
C SER A 35 -11.96 -18.54 9.51
N ARG A 36 -11.67 -17.25 9.25
CA ARG A 36 -12.69 -16.25 8.91
C ARG A 36 -13.11 -16.35 7.44
N GLY A 37 -14.41 -16.19 7.20
CA GLY A 37 -15.06 -16.31 5.89
C GLY A 37 -14.87 -15.08 4.96
N PRO A 38 -15.70 -14.96 3.90
CA PRO A 38 -15.55 -13.96 2.83
C PRO A 38 -15.63 -12.49 3.27
N ASP A 39 -16.09 -12.21 4.48
CA ASP A 39 -16.14 -10.86 5.06
C ASP A 39 -14.83 -10.47 5.78
N THR A 40 -13.78 -11.28 5.64
CA THR A 40 -12.48 -11.00 6.25
C THR A 40 -11.84 -9.78 5.57
N PRO A 41 -11.47 -8.73 6.33
CA PRO A 41 -10.77 -7.59 5.74
C PRO A 41 -9.53 -8.01 4.96
N PRO A 42 -9.19 -7.36 3.83
CA PRO A 42 -8.11 -7.79 2.94
C PRO A 42 -6.75 -7.93 3.63
N TYR A 43 -6.47 -7.06 4.62
CA TYR A 43 -5.25 -7.13 5.42
C TYR A 43 -5.16 -8.38 6.31
N LEU A 44 -6.23 -9.19 6.39
CA LEU A 44 -6.26 -10.50 7.04
C LEU A 44 -6.31 -11.66 6.04
N SER A 45 -6.34 -11.38 4.73
CA SER A 45 -6.36 -12.40 3.69
C SER A 45 -5.07 -13.24 3.67
N LEU A 46 -5.15 -14.45 3.13
CA LEU A 46 -3.97 -15.31 2.94
C LEU A 46 -2.93 -14.62 2.05
N HIS A 47 -3.36 -13.88 1.02
CA HIS A 47 -2.47 -13.11 0.13
C HIS A 47 -1.67 -12.07 0.93
N TYR A 48 -2.35 -11.24 1.74
CA TYR A 48 -1.69 -10.25 2.58
C TYR A 48 -0.65 -10.90 3.51
N ARG A 49 -1.00 -12.01 4.16
CA ARG A 49 -0.10 -12.71 5.09
C ARG A 49 1.13 -13.29 4.41
N LEU A 50 0.96 -13.85 3.22
CA LEU A 50 2.08 -14.36 2.42
C LEU A 50 3.02 -13.22 2.01
N ARG A 51 2.48 -12.09 1.55
CA ARG A 51 3.28 -10.90 1.22
C ARG A 51 3.97 -10.33 2.46
N TYR A 52 3.25 -10.24 3.60
CA TYR A 52 3.82 -9.81 4.88
C TYR A 52 5.01 -10.68 5.30
N LEU A 53 4.88 -12.01 5.19
CA LEU A 53 5.96 -12.96 5.48
C LEU A 53 7.11 -12.81 4.48
N GLN A 54 6.83 -12.64 3.20
CA GLN A 54 7.84 -12.42 2.18
C GLN A 54 8.69 -11.19 2.51
N PHE A 55 8.08 -10.06 2.85
CA PHE A 55 8.82 -8.84 3.26
C PHE A 55 9.63 -9.05 4.54
N ALA A 56 9.17 -9.91 5.47
CA ALA A 56 9.90 -10.22 6.69
C ALA A 56 11.14 -11.09 6.44
N LEU A 57 11.08 -11.98 5.43
CA LEU A 57 12.11 -12.98 5.14
C LEU A 57 13.11 -12.52 4.07
N ASP A 58 12.72 -11.59 3.20
CA ASP A 58 13.58 -11.09 2.13
C ASP A 58 14.50 -10.00 2.70
N PRO A 59 15.83 -10.23 2.74
CA PRO A 59 16.76 -9.22 3.18
C PRO A 59 16.80 -8.08 2.16
N GLN A 60 16.28 -6.93 2.55
CA GLN A 60 16.29 -5.73 1.73
C GLN A 60 17.45 -4.82 2.16
N PRO A 61 18.12 -4.15 1.23
CA PRO A 61 19.17 -3.19 1.56
C PRO A 61 18.59 -1.98 2.31
N GLU A 62 19.32 -1.51 3.33
CA GLU A 62 19.02 -0.21 3.96
C GLU A 62 19.15 0.93 2.93
N HIS A 63 18.52 2.07 3.22
CA HIS A 63 18.52 3.25 2.34
C HIS A 63 17.91 3.05 0.95
N SER A 64 17.05 2.05 0.82
CA SER A 64 16.26 1.83 -0.40
C SER A 64 15.15 2.86 -0.55
N ILE A 65 14.58 2.94 -1.75
CA ILE A 65 13.36 3.69 -2.05
C ILE A 65 12.20 2.71 -1.96
N ILE A 66 11.22 2.96 -1.10
CA ILE A 66 10.07 2.10 -0.90
C ILE A 66 8.84 2.68 -1.62
N PHE A 67 8.21 1.86 -2.46
CA PHE A 67 6.85 2.09 -2.92
C PHE A 67 5.91 1.31 -2.00
N LEU A 68 5.10 2.03 -1.22
CA LEU A 68 4.22 1.51 -0.18
C LEU A 68 2.76 1.75 -0.55
N GLY A 69 1.97 0.68 -0.65
CA GLY A 69 0.58 0.83 -1.07
C GLY A 69 -0.18 -0.48 -1.25
N ASP A 70 -1.21 -0.41 -2.05
CA ASP A 70 -2.11 -1.52 -2.35
C ASP A 70 -1.78 -2.24 -3.68
N SER A 71 -2.80 -2.77 -4.40
CA SER A 71 -2.62 -3.46 -5.67
C SER A 71 -2.04 -2.58 -6.78
N MET A 72 -2.29 -1.28 -6.75
CA MET A 72 -1.72 -0.34 -7.72
C MET A 72 -0.20 -0.31 -7.58
N THR A 73 0.30 -0.30 -6.36
CA THR A 73 1.73 -0.38 -6.06
C THR A 73 2.28 -1.79 -6.30
N ASP A 74 1.56 -2.84 -5.85
CA ASP A 74 1.98 -4.25 -5.95
C ASP A 74 2.24 -4.69 -7.39
N ASN A 75 1.36 -4.29 -8.33
CA ASN A 75 1.46 -4.63 -9.74
C ASN A 75 2.53 -3.86 -10.51
N GLY A 76 3.12 -2.81 -9.93
CA GLY A 76 4.17 -2.01 -10.56
C GLY A 76 5.50 -2.75 -10.66
N ASN A 77 6.09 -2.78 -11.84
CA ASN A 77 7.45 -3.31 -12.03
C ASN A 77 8.49 -2.20 -11.78
N TRP A 78 8.56 -1.73 -10.55
CA TRP A 78 9.36 -0.57 -10.15
C TRP A 78 10.86 -0.74 -10.43
N LYS A 79 11.38 -1.97 -10.38
CA LYS A 79 12.79 -2.26 -10.69
C LYS A 79 13.14 -2.02 -12.14
N ASP A 80 12.23 -2.33 -13.05
CA ASP A 80 12.44 -2.08 -14.47
C ASP A 80 12.19 -0.60 -14.83
N LEU A 81 11.27 0.06 -14.13
CA LEU A 81 11.02 1.48 -14.28
C LEU A 81 12.18 2.33 -13.74
N PHE A 82 12.81 1.92 -12.64
CA PHE A 82 13.94 2.62 -12.02
C PHE A 82 15.18 1.72 -11.89
N PRO A 83 15.78 1.26 -13.01
CA PRO A 83 16.83 0.23 -13.00
C PRO A 83 18.16 0.64 -12.35
N ARG A 84 18.34 1.94 -12.08
CA ARG A 84 19.55 2.47 -11.44
C ARG A 84 19.36 2.76 -9.96
N GLU A 85 18.14 2.57 -9.43
CA GLU A 85 17.79 2.84 -8.04
C GLU A 85 17.53 1.52 -7.28
N HIS A 86 17.81 1.55 -5.99
CA HIS A 86 17.44 0.44 -5.10
C HIS A 86 15.98 0.58 -4.66
N VAL A 87 15.06 0.18 -5.52
CA VAL A 87 13.62 0.27 -5.26
C VAL A 87 13.07 -1.03 -4.69
N ILE A 88 12.19 -0.91 -3.70
CA ILE A 88 11.47 -2.02 -3.06
C ILE A 88 9.98 -1.81 -3.26
N ASN A 89 9.33 -2.79 -3.89
CA ASN A 89 7.88 -2.82 -3.98
C ASN A 89 7.30 -3.42 -2.70
N MET A 90 6.72 -2.56 -1.85
CA MET A 90 5.96 -2.95 -0.67
C MET A 90 4.46 -2.74 -0.87
N GLY A 91 3.96 -2.95 -2.07
CA GLY A 91 2.53 -3.07 -2.37
C GLY A 91 1.98 -4.42 -1.94
N ILE A 92 0.71 -4.44 -1.53
CA ILE A 92 -0.06 -5.67 -1.31
C ILE A 92 -1.44 -5.51 -1.91
N GLY A 93 -1.82 -6.39 -2.85
CA GLY A 93 -3.14 -6.37 -3.46
C GLY A 93 -4.28 -6.37 -2.45
N GLY A 94 -5.20 -5.41 -2.57
CA GLY A 94 -6.34 -5.25 -1.67
C GLY A 94 -6.04 -4.56 -0.34
N ASP A 95 -4.81 -4.11 -0.09
CA ASP A 95 -4.44 -3.46 1.17
C ASP A 95 -5.21 -2.15 1.42
N THR A 96 -5.35 -1.82 2.69
CA THR A 96 -6.04 -0.64 3.21
C THR A 96 -5.12 0.18 4.11
N THR A 97 -5.53 1.37 4.51
CA THR A 97 -4.79 2.16 5.49
C THR A 97 -4.56 1.40 6.80
N GLN A 98 -5.54 0.60 7.26
CA GLN A 98 -5.35 -0.27 8.42
C GLN A 98 -4.32 -1.37 8.17
N GLY A 99 -4.30 -1.96 6.97
CA GLY A 99 -3.31 -2.97 6.60
C GLY A 99 -1.89 -2.38 6.56
N ILE A 100 -1.73 -1.15 6.06
CA ILE A 100 -0.46 -0.41 6.11
C ILE A 100 -0.01 -0.24 7.58
N LEU A 101 -0.90 0.23 8.48
CA LEU A 101 -0.59 0.38 9.90
C LEU A 101 -0.09 -0.93 10.53
N ASN A 102 -0.74 -2.05 10.20
CA ASN A 102 -0.37 -3.37 10.75
C ASN A 102 1.04 -3.83 10.33
N ARG A 103 1.56 -3.35 9.19
CA ARG A 103 2.89 -3.70 8.65
C ARG A 103 3.92 -2.57 8.69
N LEU A 104 3.55 -1.41 9.22
CA LEU A 104 4.44 -0.26 9.33
C LEU A 104 5.76 -0.56 10.05
N PRO A 105 5.80 -1.40 11.11
CA PRO A 105 7.07 -1.81 11.74
C PRO A 105 8.06 -2.48 10.78
N GLN A 106 7.60 -3.15 9.73
CA GLN A 106 8.50 -3.72 8.72
C GLN A 106 9.14 -2.64 7.86
N VAL A 107 8.36 -1.62 7.46
CA VAL A 107 8.84 -0.46 6.70
C VAL A 107 9.88 0.32 7.52
N ILE A 108 9.55 0.61 8.79
CA ILE A 108 10.42 1.36 9.71
C ILE A 108 11.77 0.65 9.90
N ARG A 109 11.76 -0.68 10.04
CA ARG A 109 12.98 -1.47 10.22
C ARG A 109 13.97 -1.34 9.05
N LEU A 110 13.48 -1.08 7.83
CA LEU A 110 14.31 -0.97 6.62
C LEU A 110 15.07 0.35 6.53
N LYS A 111 14.69 1.36 7.33
CA LYS A 111 15.30 2.70 7.30
C LYS A 111 15.48 3.22 5.86
N PRO A 112 14.39 3.31 5.08
CA PRO A 112 14.48 3.69 3.68
C PRO A 112 14.98 5.14 3.51
N LYS A 113 15.60 5.43 2.37
CA LYS A 113 15.92 6.82 1.98
C LYS A 113 14.66 7.59 1.66
N LYS A 114 13.72 6.94 0.94
CA LYS A 114 12.45 7.55 0.49
C LYS A 114 11.29 6.57 0.62
N ILE A 115 10.11 7.10 0.86
CA ILE A 115 8.83 6.36 0.81
C ILE A 115 7.86 7.11 -0.09
N PHE A 116 7.30 6.42 -1.08
CA PHE A 116 6.15 6.85 -1.88
C PHE A 116 4.93 6.09 -1.41
N LEU A 117 3.91 6.78 -0.92
CA LEU A 117 2.71 6.18 -0.31
C LEU A 117 1.48 6.48 -1.15
N MET A 118 0.83 5.41 -1.65
CA MET A 118 -0.52 5.47 -2.24
C MET A 118 -1.39 4.36 -1.67
N VAL A 119 -2.47 4.70 -0.98
CA VAL A 119 -3.46 3.77 -0.42
C VAL A 119 -4.78 4.50 -0.16
N GLY A 120 -5.91 3.78 -0.08
CA GLY A 120 -7.20 4.35 0.33
C GLY A 120 -8.38 3.92 -0.54
N THR A 121 -8.17 3.52 -1.80
CA THR A 121 -9.26 3.05 -2.67
C THR A 121 -9.96 1.82 -2.09
N ASN A 122 -9.23 0.94 -1.44
CA ASN A 122 -9.78 -0.27 -0.82
C ASN A 122 -10.51 0.02 0.50
N ASP A 123 -10.10 1.04 1.25
CA ASP A 123 -10.85 1.49 2.42
C ASP A 123 -12.29 1.84 2.03
N LEU A 124 -12.47 2.62 0.97
CA LEU A 124 -13.78 2.95 0.40
C LEU A 124 -14.53 1.72 -0.12
N CYS A 125 -13.81 0.78 -0.77
CA CYS A 125 -14.36 -0.49 -1.24
C CYS A 125 -14.89 -1.37 -0.10
N TYR A 126 -14.27 -1.31 1.07
CA TYR A 126 -14.71 -2.04 2.28
C TYR A 126 -15.58 -1.19 3.20
N ASN A 127 -16.21 -0.15 2.66
CA ASN A 127 -17.17 0.71 3.36
C ASN A 127 -16.58 1.45 4.58
N ARG A 128 -15.25 1.63 4.64
CA ARG A 128 -14.65 2.52 5.63
C ARG A 128 -14.96 3.96 5.27
N SER A 129 -15.37 4.75 6.24
CA SER A 129 -15.65 6.17 6.02
C SER A 129 -14.40 6.96 5.65
N ILE A 130 -14.57 8.07 4.90
CA ILE A 130 -13.45 8.95 4.58
C ILE A 130 -12.78 9.50 5.84
N PRO A 131 -13.52 9.98 6.88
CA PRO A 131 -12.89 10.40 8.14
C PRO A 131 -12.04 9.31 8.81
N ASP A 132 -12.50 8.05 8.85
CA ASP A 132 -11.74 6.94 9.44
C ASP A 132 -10.50 6.60 8.59
N THR A 133 -10.62 6.69 7.28
CA THR A 133 -9.48 6.50 6.36
C THR A 133 -8.43 7.59 6.56
N LEU A 134 -8.85 8.85 6.69
CA LEU A 134 -7.96 9.98 6.94
C LEU A 134 -7.33 9.91 8.33
N ALA A 135 -8.04 9.45 9.38
CA ALA A 135 -7.46 9.23 10.70
C ALA A 135 -6.34 8.19 10.68
N ASN A 136 -6.50 7.10 9.91
CA ASN A 136 -5.42 6.14 9.69
C ASN A 136 -4.24 6.77 8.92
N TYR A 137 -4.51 7.59 7.90
CA TYR A 137 -3.47 8.29 7.15
C TYR A 137 -2.64 9.22 8.04
N ASP A 138 -3.31 10.01 8.88
CA ASP A 138 -2.67 10.88 9.87
C ASP A 138 -1.74 10.09 10.80
N THR A 139 -2.23 8.96 11.30
CA THR A 139 -1.44 8.04 12.14
C THR A 139 -0.24 7.45 11.40
N ILE A 140 -0.39 7.06 10.12
CA ILE A 140 0.70 6.54 9.29
C ILE A 140 1.80 7.60 9.14
N LEU A 141 1.43 8.83 8.76
CA LEU A 141 2.39 9.92 8.57
C LEU A 141 3.12 10.26 9.86
N ALA A 142 2.38 10.39 10.98
CA ALA A 142 2.97 10.66 12.30
C ALA A 142 4.00 9.59 12.70
N LEU A 143 3.64 8.29 12.57
CA LEU A 143 4.53 7.19 12.93
C LEU A 143 5.76 7.09 12.01
N LEU A 144 5.60 7.36 10.72
CA LEU A 144 6.73 7.40 9.78
C LEU A 144 7.70 8.53 10.14
N GLN A 145 7.20 9.74 10.39
CA GLN A 145 8.04 10.89 10.75
C GLN A 145 8.74 10.71 12.10
N GLU A 146 8.03 10.16 13.10
CA GLU A 146 8.59 9.90 14.43
C GLU A 146 9.73 8.89 14.39
N ASN A 147 9.58 7.81 13.61
CA ASN A 147 10.52 6.69 13.61
C ASN A 147 11.56 6.75 12.48
N LEU A 148 11.37 7.59 11.49
CA LEU A 148 12.21 7.74 10.30
C LEU A 148 12.48 9.22 9.99
N PRO A 149 13.12 9.98 10.90
CA PRO A 149 13.30 11.43 10.75
C PRO A 149 14.17 11.83 9.54
N ASP A 150 14.99 10.92 9.03
CA ASP A 150 15.89 11.16 7.90
C ASP A 150 15.32 10.64 6.56
N THR A 151 14.11 10.05 6.57
CA THR A 151 13.45 9.52 5.38
C THR A 151 12.61 10.60 4.68
N GLU A 152 12.80 10.77 3.40
CA GLU A 152 11.94 11.62 2.58
C GLU A 152 10.61 10.91 2.33
N LEU A 153 9.51 11.52 2.77
CA LEU A 153 8.15 11.00 2.56
C LEU A 153 7.49 11.73 1.40
N TYR A 154 6.83 10.97 0.53
CA TYR A 154 5.97 11.49 -0.54
C TYR A 154 4.62 10.79 -0.45
N VAL A 155 3.54 11.56 -0.50
CA VAL A 155 2.18 11.06 -0.54
C VAL A 155 1.62 11.29 -1.93
N GLU A 156 1.13 10.24 -2.56
CA GLU A 156 0.57 10.30 -3.91
C GLU A 156 -0.96 10.33 -3.84
N SER A 157 -1.58 11.01 -4.81
CA SER A 157 -3.04 10.98 -4.95
C SER A 157 -3.52 9.59 -5.32
N VAL A 158 -4.61 9.14 -4.68
CA VAL A 158 -5.33 7.92 -5.06
C VAL A 158 -5.91 8.11 -6.46
N LEU A 159 -5.64 7.17 -7.37
CA LEU A 159 -6.10 7.24 -8.75
C LEU A 159 -7.62 6.99 -8.84
N PRO A 160 -8.31 7.62 -9.79
CA PRO A 160 -9.69 7.30 -10.12
C PRO A 160 -9.77 5.92 -10.78
N PHE A 161 -10.97 5.39 -10.88
CA PHE A 161 -11.23 4.19 -11.68
C PHE A 161 -12.27 4.47 -12.77
N ASN A 162 -12.35 3.58 -13.76
CA ASN A 162 -13.33 3.66 -14.84
C ASN A 162 -14.60 2.91 -14.42
N ASP A 163 -15.57 3.62 -13.87
CA ASP A 163 -16.87 3.08 -13.40
C ASP A 163 -17.78 2.55 -14.52
N ARG A 164 -17.38 2.68 -15.79
CA ARG A 164 -18.04 2.05 -16.94
C ARG A 164 -17.53 0.63 -17.19
N ILE A 165 -16.34 0.32 -16.70
CA ILE A 165 -15.65 -0.97 -16.92
C ILE A 165 -15.60 -1.73 -15.60
N PHE A 166 -15.22 -1.06 -14.51
CA PHE A 166 -15.06 -1.65 -13.19
C PHE A 166 -16.24 -1.27 -12.27
N PRO A 167 -16.86 -2.25 -11.57
CA PRO A 167 -18.05 -1.97 -10.78
C PRO A 167 -17.78 -1.07 -9.57
N VAL A 168 -18.72 -0.17 -9.29
CA VAL A 168 -18.75 0.59 -8.04
C VAL A 168 -19.06 -0.36 -6.89
N HIS A 169 -18.32 -0.26 -5.80
CA HIS A 169 -18.53 -1.01 -4.58
C HIS A 169 -18.57 -0.07 -3.37
N TYR A 170 -19.66 -0.09 -2.61
CA TYR A 170 -19.85 0.70 -1.39
C TYR A 170 -19.51 2.18 -1.59
N LEU A 171 -18.53 2.68 -0.84
CA LEU A 171 -18.10 4.07 -0.89
C LEU A 171 -17.07 4.35 -1.98
N ARG A 172 -16.55 3.35 -2.69
CA ARG A 172 -15.60 3.56 -3.80
C ARG A 172 -16.31 4.11 -5.02
N THR A 173 -16.42 5.43 -5.07
CA THR A 173 -16.86 6.24 -6.20
C THR A 173 -15.78 7.26 -6.55
N ASN A 174 -15.74 7.76 -7.78
CA ASN A 174 -14.76 8.80 -8.15
C ASN A 174 -14.96 10.10 -7.36
N ASP A 175 -16.20 10.45 -7.03
CA ASP A 175 -16.50 11.61 -6.16
C ASP A 175 -15.88 11.43 -4.76
N ASN A 176 -16.04 10.26 -4.15
CA ASN A 176 -15.45 9.96 -2.85
C ASN A 176 -13.92 9.89 -2.91
N ILE A 177 -13.34 9.39 -4.01
CA ILE A 177 -11.88 9.42 -4.23
C ILE A 177 -11.39 10.88 -4.29
N THR A 178 -12.12 11.77 -4.95
CA THR A 178 -11.79 13.20 -4.99
C THR A 178 -11.81 13.81 -3.59
N VAL A 179 -12.87 13.56 -2.81
CA VAL A 179 -12.98 14.05 -1.42
C VAL A 179 -11.86 13.45 -0.53
N LEU A 180 -11.55 12.18 -0.70
CA LEU A 180 -10.45 11.52 0.02
C LEU A 180 -9.10 12.17 -0.33
N ASN A 181 -8.83 12.41 -1.61
CA ASN A 181 -7.60 13.07 -2.09
C ASN A 181 -7.45 14.49 -1.54
N ASP A 182 -8.54 15.25 -1.44
CA ASP A 182 -8.52 16.57 -0.80
C ASP A 182 -8.15 16.50 0.69
N GLY A 183 -8.67 15.49 1.41
CA GLY A 183 -8.32 15.23 2.79
C GLY A 183 -6.86 14.80 2.95
N ILE A 184 -6.38 13.88 2.10
CA ILE A 184 -4.97 13.42 2.09
C ILE A 184 -4.03 14.61 1.83
N ARG A 185 -4.35 15.47 0.86
CA ARG A 185 -3.56 16.68 0.55
C ARG A 185 -3.47 17.62 1.75
N GLN A 186 -4.57 17.80 2.49
CA GLN A 186 -4.59 18.64 3.70
C GLN A 186 -3.72 18.03 4.81
N LEU A 187 -3.80 16.71 5.03
CA LEU A 187 -2.94 16.01 5.98
C LEU A 187 -1.46 16.09 5.59
N ALA A 188 -1.13 15.84 4.33
CA ALA A 188 0.24 15.98 3.84
C ALA A 188 0.80 17.39 4.11
N ALA A 189 0.01 18.43 3.83
CA ALA A 189 0.40 19.81 4.15
C ALA A 189 0.57 20.06 5.65
N ALA A 190 -0.31 19.52 6.49
CA ALA A 190 -0.21 19.64 7.96
C ALA A 190 1.04 18.97 8.53
N HIS A 191 1.46 17.83 7.94
CA HIS A 191 2.68 17.11 8.29
C HIS A 191 3.94 17.66 7.59
N GLY A 192 3.81 18.63 6.68
CA GLY A 192 4.94 19.14 5.90
C GLY A 192 5.50 18.13 4.90
N VAL A 193 4.68 17.16 4.46
CA VAL A 193 5.04 16.11 3.50
C VAL A 193 4.61 16.54 2.10
N PRO A 194 5.47 16.42 1.07
CA PRO A 194 5.08 16.65 -0.32
C PRO A 194 3.92 15.76 -0.75
N TYR A 195 2.89 16.38 -1.35
CA TYR A 195 1.78 15.69 -1.99
C TYR A 195 1.94 15.72 -3.50
N LEU A 196 2.03 14.56 -4.12
CA LEU A 196 2.17 14.38 -5.56
C LEU A 196 0.80 14.12 -6.18
N TYR A 197 0.25 15.13 -6.84
CA TYR A 197 -1.03 15.00 -7.53
C TYR A 197 -0.82 14.43 -8.93
N ILE A 198 -0.79 13.10 -9.03
CA ILE A 198 -0.58 12.37 -10.29
C ILE A 198 -1.88 12.10 -11.05
N THR A 199 -3.04 12.32 -10.43
CA THR A 199 -4.36 11.94 -10.97
C THR A 199 -4.69 12.58 -12.33
N SER A 200 -4.19 13.80 -12.62
CA SER A 200 -4.52 14.53 -13.85
C SER A 200 -4.18 13.75 -15.12
N ASP A 201 -3.05 13.06 -15.13
CA ASP A 201 -2.51 12.41 -16.32
C ASP A 201 -3.17 11.04 -16.58
N PHE A 202 -3.95 10.58 -15.60
CA PHE A 202 -4.71 9.32 -15.68
C PHE A 202 -6.18 9.53 -16.03
N THR A 203 -6.70 10.76 -15.96
CA THR A 203 -8.12 11.02 -16.14
C THR A 203 -8.50 11.42 -17.56
N ASN A 204 -9.60 10.84 -18.03
CA ASN A 204 -10.28 11.34 -19.22
C ASN A 204 -11.15 12.59 -18.90
N ASN A 205 -11.76 13.19 -19.92
CA ASN A 205 -12.60 14.39 -19.80
C ASN A 205 -13.83 14.22 -18.86
N ASN A 206 -14.12 13.02 -18.39
CA ASN A 206 -15.23 12.74 -17.47
C ASN A 206 -14.74 12.40 -16.04
N GLY A 207 -13.47 12.66 -15.72
CA GLY A 207 -12.88 12.38 -14.41
C GLY A 207 -12.68 10.89 -14.10
N ARG A 208 -12.72 10.01 -15.11
CA ARG A 208 -12.51 8.57 -14.97
C ARG A 208 -11.12 8.18 -15.41
N LEU A 209 -10.61 7.08 -14.87
CA LEU A 209 -9.40 6.46 -15.41
C LEU A 209 -9.58 6.20 -16.93
N ALA A 210 -8.64 6.70 -17.71
CA ALA A 210 -8.66 6.55 -19.15
C ALA A 210 -8.60 5.05 -19.53
N ALA A 211 -9.44 4.63 -20.47
CA ALA A 211 -9.61 3.20 -20.80
C ALA A 211 -8.36 2.56 -21.42
N ASP A 212 -7.52 3.35 -22.04
CA ASP A 212 -6.25 2.95 -22.64
C ASP A 212 -5.10 2.82 -21.64
N LEU A 213 -5.31 3.26 -20.38
CA LEU A 213 -4.33 3.17 -19.30
C LEU A 213 -4.62 2.03 -18.30
N THR A 214 -5.66 1.24 -18.52
CA THR A 214 -6.11 0.22 -17.58
C THR A 214 -6.31 -1.15 -18.22
N VAL A 215 -6.19 -2.22 -17.41
CA VAL A 215 -6.47 -3.60 -17.85
C VAL A 215 -7.90 -4.02 -17.56
N ASP A 216 -8.53 -3.47 -16.52
CA ASP A 216 -9.85 -3.89 -16.02
C ASP A 216 -10.75 -2.73 -15.57
N GLY A 217 -10.30 -1.50 -15.75
CA GLY A 217 -10.99 -0.28 -15.32
C GLY A 217 -10.54 0.25 -13.96
N LEU A 218 -9.74 -0.51 -13.21
CA LEU A 218 -9.13 -0.11 -11.94
C LEU A 218 -7.60 -0.16 -12.01
N HIS A 219 -7.03 -1.32 -12.35
CA HIS A 219 -5.60 -1.54 -12.36
C HIS A 219 -4.95 -1.02 -13.65
N LEU A 220 -3.76 -0.45 -13.51
CA LEU A 220 -3.02 0.11 -14.65
C LEU A 220 -2.46 -0.98 -15.55
N ASN A 221 -2.39 -0.66 -16.83
CA ASN A 221 -1.59 -1.39 -17.81
C ASN A 221 -0.17 -0.79 -17.90
N HIS A 222 0.64 -1.31 -18.83
CA HIS A 222 2.02 -0.84 -19.02
C HIS A 222 2.09 0.67 -19.26
N SER A 223 1.28 1.23 -20.15
CA SER A 223 1.27 2.68 -20.43
C SER A 223 0.88 3.52 -19.22
N GLY A 224 -0.04 3.03 -18.37
CA GLY A 224 -0.36 3.67 -17.12
C GLY A 224 0.85 3.73 -16.17
N TYR A 225 1.64 2.66 -16.07
CA TYR A 225 2.86 2.67 -15.24
C TYR A 225 3.97 3.54 -15.83
N GLU A 226 4.07 3.69 -17.14
CA GLU A 226 5.00 4.64 -17.78
C GLU A 226 4.65 6.09 -17.43
N ILE A 227 3.35 6.44 -17.40
CA ILE A 227 2.88 7.77 -16.96
C ILE A 227 3.26 7.97 -15.49
N TRP A 228 2.92 7.01 -14.62
CA TRP A 228 3.27 7.11 -13.20
C TRP A 228 4.77 7.31 -12.98
N HIS A 229 5.59 6.53 -13.69
CA HIS A 229 7.04 6.71 -13.66
C HIS A 229 7.46 8.15 -14.02
N ASN A 230 6.89 8.72 -15.09
CA ASN A 230 7.24 10.07 -15.54
C ASN A 230 6.83 11.14 -14.52
N ASP A 231 5.65 10.99 -13.89
CA ASP A 231 5.10 11.93 -12.91
C ASP A 231 5.96 12.03 -11.64
N ILE A 232 6.64 10.95 -11.26
CA ILE A 232 7.43 10.89 -10.02
C ILE A 232 8.94 10.80 -10.26
N TYR A 233 9.38 10.84 -11.52
CA TYR A 233 10.77 10.59 -11.91
C TYR A 233 11.77 11.46 -11.14
N ASP A 234 11.54 12.75 -11.08
CA ASP A 234 12.45 13.69 -10.42
C ASP A 234 12.54 13.45 -8.91
N GLN A 235 11.44 13.09 -8.25
CA GLN A 235 11.39 12.80 -6.82
C GLN A 235 12.11 11.49 -6.47
N VAL A 236 12.07 10.52 -7.37
CA VAL A 236 12.82 9.27 -7.19
C VAL A 236 14.32 9.48 -7.37
N LYS A 237 14.72 10.34 -8.32
CA LYS A 237 16.12 10.58 -8.70
C LYS A 237 16.87 11.58 -7.82
N SER A 238 16.16 12.48 -7.15
CA SER A 238 16.74 13.57 -6.33
C SER A 238 17.56 13.13 -5.14
#